data_c5ad0b5378c7d3e6e961638e0bd6c4fe
#
_entry.id   c5ad0b5378c7d3e6e961638e0bd6c4fe
#
_cell.length_a   1.000
_cell.length_b   1.000
_cell.length_c   1.000
_cell.angle_alpha   90.00
_cell.angle_beta   90.00
_cell.angle_gamma   90.00
#
_symmetry.space_group_name_H-M   'P 1'
#
loop_
_entity.id
_entity.type
_entity.pdbx_description
1 polymer ?
#
loop_
_entity_poly.entity_id
_entity_poly.type
_entity_poly.pdbx_seq_one_letter_code
_entity_poly.pdbx_strand_id
1 'polypeptide(L)'
;SMFVAEDPGARDPEVAEVRQREPMPLRVVLNAGYERAGADDVAFYEGCLSIPGYQAVVARPRTIALTGTDLQGSPIAEEVSGWSARIVAHETDHLSGILFLDKAEMRSLATNGSVAKFWHQPSTQKAAAELGFSLPSGLVM
;
A
#
# COMPACT_ATOMS: atom_id res chain seq x y z
N SER A 1 16.16 5.04 -12.71
CA SER A 1 15.56 4.85 -11.39
C SER A 1 15.20 3.40 -11.14
N MET A 2 15.18 2.99 -9.90
CA MET A 2 14.81 1.62 -9.55
C MET A 2 14.24 1.55 -8.15
N PHE A 3 13.40 0.54 -7.89
CA PHE A 3 13.07 0.15 -6.53
C PHE A 3 13.39 -1.32 -6.28
N VAL A 4 13.58 -1.65 -5.02
CA VAL A 4 13.73 -3.02 -4.52
C VAL A 4 12.67 -3.22 -3.45
N ALA A 5 11.91 -4.30 -3.54
CA ALA A 5 10.84 -4.58 -2.60
C ALA A 5 10.70 -6.06 -2.31
N GLU A 6 10.32 -6.38 -1.08
CA GLU A 6 9.89 -7.72 -0.67
C GLU A 6 8.94 -7.59 0.52
N ASP A 7 8.13 -8.60 0.74
CA ASP A 7 7.22 -8.66 1.87
C ASP A 7 7.12 -10.10 2.37
N PRO A 8 7.40 -10.36 3.65
CA PRO A 8 7.24 -11.70 4.22
C PRO A 8 5.77 -12.12 4.38
N GLY A 9 4.82 -11.21 4.19
CA GLY A 9 3.41 -11.43 4.42
C GLY A 9 3.00 -11.14 5.86
N ALA A 10 1.70 -11.28 6.13
CA ALA A 10 1.16 -11.10 7.48
C ALA A 10 1.15 -12.43 8.24
N ARG A 11 1.45 -12.38 9.54
CA ARG A 11 1.40 -13.57 10.41
C ARG A 11 -0.03 -13.95 10.79
N ASP A 12 -0.87 -12.95 11.02
CA ASP A 12 -2.27 -13.16 11.38
C ASP A 12 -3.08 -13.50 10.13
N PRO A 13 -3.73 -14.69 10.09
CA PRO A 13 -4.52 -15.08 8.92
C PRO A 13 -5.65 -14.13 8.57
N GLU A 14 -6.29 -13.52 9.55
CA GLU A 14 -7.38 -12.56 9.32
C GLU A 14 -6.85 -11.28 8.67
N VAL A 15 -5.72 -10.78 9.14
CA VAL A 15 -5.05 -9.63 8.54
C VAL A 15 -4.63 -9.95 7.11
N ALA A 16 -4.05 -11.12 6.89
CA ALA A 16 -3.63 -11.56 5.56
C ALA A 16 -4.80 -11.60 4.58
N GLU A 17 -5.95 -12.12 5.03
CA GLU A 17 -7.15 -12.21 4.19
C GLU A 17 -7.75 -10.84 3.90
N VAL A 18 -8.01 -10.04 4.93
CA VAL A 18 -8.66 -8.73 4.79
C VAL A 18 -7.81 -7.78 3.94
N ARG A 19 -6.50 -7.76 4.16
CA ARG A 19 -5.58 -6.89 3.44
C ARG A 19 -5.07 -7.50 2.15
N GLN A 20 -5.44 -8.72 1.84
CA GLN A 20 -4.90 -9.47 0.70
C GLN A 20 -3.37 -9.43 0.69
N ARG A 21 -2.80 -9.69 1.86
CA ARG A 21 -1.36 -9.61 2.09
C ARG A 21 -0.75 -10.99 2.07
N GLU A 22 -0.14 -11.32 0.95
CA GLU A 22 0.59 -12.56 0.73
C GLU A 22 2.09 -12.27 0.63
N PRO A 23 2.95 -13.26 0.90
CA PRO A 23 4.38 -13.07 0.71
C PRO A 23 4.70 -12.62 -0.71
N MET A 24 5.56 -11.62 -0.82
CA MET A 24 6.09 -11.15 -2.09
C MET A 24 7.60 -11.36 -2.08
N PRO A 25 8.14 -12.20 -2.98
CA PRO A 25 9.58 -12.39 -3.09
C PRO A 25 10.30 -11.09 -3.43
N LEU A 26 11.57 -11.01 -3.06
CA LEU A 26 12.42 -9.89 -3.44
C LEU A 26 12.35 -9.66 -4.93
N ARG A 27 12.07 -8.43 -5.32
CA ARG A 27 12.08 -8.04 -6.73
C ARG A 27 12.71 -6.68 -6.91
N VAL A 28 13.32 -6.49 -8.06
CA VAL A 28 13.91 -5.24 -8.50
C VAL A 28 13.20 -4.80 -9.76
N VAL A 29 12.77 -3.56 -9.81
CA VAL A 29 12.12 -2.99 -10.99
C VAL A 29 12.84 -1.70 -11.37
N LEU A 30 13.28 -1.63 -12.61
CA LEU A 30 13.94 -0.46 -13.19
C LEU A 30 12.91 0.36 -13.95
N ASN A 31 12.97 1.67 -13.79
CA ASN A 31 12.10 2.62 -14.50
C ASN A 31 10.62 2.26 -14.37
N ALA A 32 10.22 1.97 -13.14
CA ALA A 32 8.87 1.51 -12.84
C ALA A 32 7.81 2.58 -13.10
N GLY A 33 6.67 2.13 -13.60
CA GLY A 33 5.44 2.91 -13.69
C GLY A 33 4.25 2.04 -13.37
N TYR A 34 3.14 2.63 -12.97
CA TYR A 34 1.92 1.88 -12.78
C TYR A 34 0.70 2.70 -13.14
N GLU A 35 -0.36 1.98 -13.51
CA GLU A 35 -1.69 2.55 -13.72
C GLU A 35 -2.71 1.71 -12.98
N ARG A 36 -3.84 2.32 -12.67
CA ARG A 36 -5.00 1.60 -12.14
C ARG A 36 -5.45 0.50 -13.10
N ALA A 37 -5.71 -0.69 -12.59
CA ALA A 37 -6.30 -1.79 -13.32
C ALA A 37 -7.53 -2.27 -12.56
N GLY A 38 -8.68 -1.74 -12.89
CA GLY A 38 -9.94 -2.01 -12.21
C GLY A 38 -10.49 -0.79 -11.48
N ALA A 39 -11.69 -0.92 -10.90
CA ALA A 39 -12.43 0.20 -10.34
C ALA A 39 -12.29 0.33 -8.81
N ASP A 40 -11.78 -0.71 -8.14
CA ASP A 40 -11.79 -0.75 -6.67
C ASP A 40 -10.56 -0.11 -6.06
N ASP A 41 -10.78 0.72 -5.05
CA ASP A 41 -9.75 1.21 -4.15
C ASP A 41 -9.91 0.55 -2.79
N VAL A 42 -8.80 0.40 -2.09
CA VAL A 42 -8.77 -0.06 -0.70
C VAL A 42 -7.91 0.90 0.12
N ALA A 43 -8.29 1.09 1.39
CA ALA A 43 -7.63 2.04 2.26
C ALA A 43 -7.10 1.36 3.52
N PHE A 44 -5.80 1.46 3.73
CA PHE A 44 -5.11 0.89 4.89
C PHE A 44 -4.05 1.84 5.40
N TYR A 45 -3.65 1.66 6.65
CA TYR A 45 -2.50 2.37 7.20
C TYR A 45 -1.22 2.01 6.45
N GLU A 46 -0.43 3.04 6.15
CA GLU A 46 0.91 2.91 5.59
C GLU A 46 1.90 3.69 6.44
N GLY A 47 3.14 3.23 6.43
CA GLY A 47 4.27 3.95 6.99
C GLY A 47 5.44 3.92 6.02
N CYS A 48 6.45 4.75 6.28
CA CYS A 48 7.62 4.82 5.43
C CYS A 48 8.83 5.22 6.26
N LEU A 49 10.00 4.67 5.95
CA LEU A 49 11.24 5.03 6.61
C LEU A 49 11.60 6.51 6.40
N SER A 50 11.10 7.13 5.33
CA SER A 50 11.29 8.57 5.08
C SER A 50 10.47 9.45 6.02
N ILE A 51 9.45 8.89 6.69
CA ILE A 51 8.60 9.57 7.66
C ILE A 51 8.59 8.72 8.95
N PRO A 52 9.69 8.71 9.70
CA PRO A 52 9.81 7.82 10.83
C PRO A 52 8.82 8.16 11.95
N GLY A 53 8.25 7.12 12.56
CA GLY A 53 7.40 7.25 13.74
C GLY A 53 5.92 7.51 13.46
N TYR A 54 5.51 7.70 12.20
CA TYR A 54 4.13 8.02 11.85
C TYR A 54 3.58 7.10 10.78
N GLN A 55 2.26 6.93 10.81
CA GLN A 55 1.48 6.23 9.80
C GLN A 55 0.20 7.02 9.50
N ALA A 56 -0.36 6.78 8.34
CA ALA A 56 -1.66 7.34 7.94
C ALA A 56 -2.34 6.41 6.95
N VAL A 57 -3.66 6.51 6.87
CA VAL A 57 -4.45 5.71 5.92
C VAL A 57 -4.31 6.30 4.52
N VAL A 58 -4.01 5.43 3.56
CA VAL A 58 -3.89 5.77 2.14
C VAL A 58 -4.84 4.89 1.34
N ALA A 59 -5.67 5.51 0.51
CA ALA A 59 -6.49 4.79 -0.48
C ALA A 59 -5.66 4.55 -1.74
N ARG A 60 -5.60 3.30 -2.18
CA ARG A 60 -4.89 2.90 -3.39
C ARG A 60 -5.71 1.93 -4.21
N PRO A 61 -5.47 1.85 -5.53
CA PRO A 61 -6.09 0.82 -6.34
C PRO A 61 -5.79 -0.58 -5.78
N ARG A 62 -6.81 -1.43 -5.74
CA ARG A 62 -6.64 -2.84 -5.33
C ARG A 62 -5.73 -3.57 -6.30
N THR A 63 -5.84 -3.25 -7.59
CA THR A 63 -5.07 -3.85 -8.67
C THR A 63 -4.45 -2.75 -9.53
N ILE A 64 -3.19 -2.93 -9.90
CA ILE A 64 -2.45 -2.04 -10.78
C ILE A 64 -1.85 -2.81 -11.95
N ALA A 65 -1.62 -2.10 -13.04
CA ALA A 65 -0.81 -2.57 -14.16
C ALA A 65 0.59 -1.98 -13.99
N LEU A 66 1.55 -2.84 -13.68
CA LEU A 66 2.95 -2.48 -13.47
C LEU A 66 3.72 -2.58 -14.77
N THR A 67 4.49 -1.55 -15.08
CA THR A 67 5.45 -1.55 -16.19
C THR A 67 6.85 -1.21 -15.68
N GLY A 68 7.84 -1.63 -16.42
CA GLY A 68 9.25 -1.38 -16.10
C GLY A 68 10.15 -2.37 -16.77
N THR A 69 11.33 -2.57 -16.21
CA THR A 69 12.35 -3.47 -16.74
C THR A 69 12.97 -4.25 -15.58
N ASP A 70 13.25 -5.54 -15.79
CA ASP A 70 13.96 -6.34 -14.79
C ASP A 70 15.48 -6.15 -14.89
N LEU A 71 16.23 -6.82 -14.01
CA LEU A 71 17.69 -6.73 -13.99
C LEU A 71 18.37 -7.26 -15.24
N GLN A 72 17.69 -8.12 -16.00
CA GLN A 72 18.19 -8.69 -17.24
C GLN A 72 17.85 -7.83 -18.47
N GLY A 73 17.19 -6.70 -18.24
CA GLY A 73 16.76 -5.80 -19.31
C GLY A 73 15.46 -6.22 -20.00
N SER A 74 14.76 -7.22 -19.47
CA SER A 74 13.49 -7.68 -20.02
C SER A 74 12.35 -6.78 -19.57
N PRO A 75 11.38 -6.45 -20.46
CA PRO A 75 10.24 -5.63 -20.08
C PRO A 75 9.34 -6.34 -19.08
N ILE A 76 8.83 -5.56 -18.12
CA ILE A 76 7.81 -5.99 -17.18
C ILE A 76 6.49 -5.35 -17.61
N ALA A 77 5.45 -6.18 -17.76
CA ALA A 77 4.08 -5.72 -18.01
C ALA A 77 3.14 -6.74 -17.36
N GLU A 78 2.70 -6.44 -16.13
CA GLU A 78 1.90 -7.40 -15.36
C GLU A 78 0.90 -6.71 -14.45
N GLU A 79 -0.19 -7.39 -14.12
CA GLU A 79 -1.10 -6.96 -13.09
C GLU A 79 -0.60 -7.43 -11.72
N VAL A 80 -0.68 -6.55 -10.74
CA VAL A 80 -0.35 -6.83 -9.34
C VAL A 80 -1.56 -6.42 -8.50
N SER A 81 -1.96 -7.27 -7.57
CA SER A 81 -3.15 -7.05 -6.74
C SER A 81 -2.83 -7.14 -5.26
N GLY A 82 -3.75 -6.59 -4.45
CA GLY A 82 -3.70 -6.71 -2.99
C GLY A 82 -2.59 -5.88 -2.37
N TRP A 83 -2.02 -6.38 -1.29
CA TRP A 83 -0.98 -5.65 -0.55
C TRP A 83 0.29 -5.48 -1.37
N SER A 84 0.63 -6.45 -2.22
CA SER A 84 1.77 -6.32 -3.13
C SER A 84 1.60 -5.14 -4.08
N ALA A 85 0.38 -4.88 -4.58
CA ALA A 85 0.10 -3.70 -5.40
C ALA A 85 0.35 -2.42 -4.62
N ARG A 86 -0.04 -2.38 -3.35
CA ARG A 86 0.21 -1.23 -2.46
C ARG A 86 1.69 -0.96 -2.28
N ILE A 87 2.48 -2.00 -2.01
CA ILE A 87 3.94 -1.87 -1.86
C ILE A 87 4.56 -1.35 -3.15
N VAL A 88 4.23 -1.95 -4.27
CA VAL A 88 4.77 -1.55 -5.58
C VAL A 88 4.40 -0.10 -5.92
N ALA A 89 3.16 0.30 -5.68
CA ALA A 89 2.71 1.67 -5.90
C ALA A 89 3.43 2.66 -4.99
N HIS A 90 3.59 2.32 -3.71
CA HIS A 90 4.32 3.14 -2.73
C HIS A 90 5.76 3.38 -3.18
N GLU A 91 6.46 2.31 -3.57
CA GLU A 91 7.86 2.41 -4.02
C GLU A 91 7.99 3.14 -5.36
N THR A 92 7.06 2.90 -6.28
CA THR A 92 7.05 3.61 -7.57
C THR A 92 6.80 5.10 -7.37
N ASP A 93 5.89 5.47 -6.48
CA ASP A 93 5.63 6.87 -6.15
C ASP A 93 6.89 7.59 -5.66
N HIS A 94 7.72 6.92 -4.84
CA HIS A 94 8.99 7.49 -4.38
C HIS A 94 9.90 7.89 -5.54
N LEU A 95 9.90 7.13 -6.63
CA LEU A 95 10.72 7.44 -7.81
C LEU A 95 10.29 8.76 -8.48
N SER A 96 9.06 9.19 -8.24
CA SER A 96 8.51 10.46 -8.72
C SER A 96 8.48 11.55 -7.63
N GLY A 97 9.12 11.31 -6.49
CA GLY A 97 9.14 12.25 -5.38
C GLY A 97 7.85 12.34 -4.58
N ILE A 98 6.99 11.32 -4.69
CA ILE A 98 5.71 11.27 -3.98
C ILE A 98 5.85 10.39 -2.74
N LEU A 99 5.48 10.91 -1.58
CA LEU A 99 5.43 10.18 -0.32
C LEU A 99 3.98 9.76 -0.03
N PHE A 100 3.82 8.72 0.82
CA PHE A 100 2.47 8.28 1.17
C PHE A 100 1.62 9.39 1.80
N LEU A 101 2.24 10.33 2.53
CA LEU A 101 1.52 11.46 3.13
C LEU A 101 0.89 12.39 2.09
N ASP A 102 1.44 12.46 0.87
CA ASP A 102 0.86 13.26 -0.21
C ASP A 102 -0.51 12.72 -0.64
N LYS A 103 -0.78 11.45 -0.35
CA LYS A 103 -2.03 10.75 -0.71
C LYS A 103 -2.86 10.36 0.50
N ALA A 104 -2.39 10.66 1.71
CA ALA A 104 -3.00 10.17 2.93
C ALA A 104 -4.25 10.96 3.34
N GLU A 105 -5.15 10.25 4.01
CA GLU A 105 -6.22 10.87 4.77
C GLU A 105 -5.63 11.44 6.07
N MET A 106 -5.49 12.75 6.15
CA MET A 106 -4.76 13.39 7.26
C MET A 106 -5.45 13.23 8.61
N ARG A 107 -6.76 13.00 8.63
CA ARG A 107 -7.46 12.70 9.89
C ARG A 107 -7.03 11.38 10.52
N SER A 108 -6.44 10.50 9.73
CA SER A 108 -5.94 9.21 10.20
C SER A 108 -4.50 9.26 10.71
N LEU A 109 -3.79 10.37 10.50
CA LEU A 109 -2.37 10.48 10.89
C LEU A 109 -2.20 10.17 12.36
N ALA A 110 -1.31 9.24 12.67
CA ALA A 110 -1.06 8.80 14.02
C ALA A 110 0.38 8.31 14.18
N THR A 111 0.85 8.31 15.44
CA THR A 111 2.12 7.70 15.75
C THR A 111 2.04 6.17 15.60
N ASN A 112 3.18 5.52 15.37
CA ASN A 112 3.24 4.06 15.33
C ASN A 112 2.67 3.42 16.60
N GLY A 113 2.94 4.01 17.76
CA GLY A 113 2.39 3.51 19.02
C GLY A 113 0.88 3.61 19.11
N SER A 114 0.30 4.70 18.63
CA SER A 114 -1.16 4.87 18.59
C SER A 114 -1.82 3.90 17.62
N VAL A 115 -1.21 3.68 16.45
CA VAL A 115 -1.74 2.70 15.49
C VAL A 115 -1.73 1.30 16.11
N ALA A 116 -0.62 0.90 16.73
CA ALA A 116 -0.52 -0.41 17.37
C ALA A 116 -1.53 -0.59 18.51
N LYS A 117 -1.85 0.48 19.22
CA LYS A 117 -2.76 0.44 20.37
C LYS A 117 -4.24 0.52 19.97
N PHE A 118 -4.59 1.40 19.04
CA PHE A 118 -5.97 1.73 18.74
C PHE A 118 -6.46 1.30 17.36
N TRP A 119 -5.58 1.24 16.36
CA TRP A 119 -5.95 1.08 14.95
C TRP A 119 -5.33 -0.15 14.31
N HIS A 120 -5.11 -1.20 15.11
CA HIS A 120 -4.49 -2.45 14.67
C HIS A 120 -5.45 -3.44 14.01
N GLN A 121 -6.75 -3.10 13.91
CA GLN A 121 -7.74 -3.99 13.32
C GLN A 121 -7.37 -4.34 11.87
N PRO A 122 -7.81 -5.50 11.35
CA PRO A 122 -7.51 -5.88 9.96
C PRO A 122 -7.96 -4.83 8.95
N SER A 123 -9.17 -4.28 9.11
CA SER A 123 -9.68 -3.19 8.27
C SER A 123 -9.54 -1.83 8.95
N THR A 124 -9.76 -0.77 8.19
CA THR A 124 -9.75 0.60 8.69
C THR A 124 -11.14 1.17 9.01
N GLN A 125 -12.16 0.32 9.05
CA GLN A 125 -13.55 0.75 9.32
C GLN A 125 -13.68 1.45 10.67
N LYS A 126 -13.08 0.90 11.73
CA LYS A 126 -13.10 1.49 13.06
C LYS A 126 -12.42 2.85 13.09
N ALA A 127 -11.23 2.95 12.52
CA ALA A 127 -10.50 4.20 12.44
C ALA A 127 -11.29 5.26 11.68
N ALA A 128 -11.87 4.89 10.54
CA ALA A 128 -12.67 5.81 9.74
C ALA A 128 -13.87 6.34 10.51
N ALA A 129 -14.60 5.46 11.21
CA ALA A 129 -15.77 5.85 11.98
C ALA A 129 -15.39 6.78 13.15
N GLU A 130 -14.33 6.44 13.89
CA GLU A 130 -13.95 7.20 15.09
C GLU A 130 -13.18 8.48 14.77
N LEU A 131 -12.37 8.49 13.71
CA LEU A 131 -11.59 9.66 13.33
C LEU A 131 -12.30 10.56 12.31
N GLY A 132 -13.44 10.12 11.77
CA GLY A 132 -14.31 10.94 10.94
C GLY A 132 -13.85 11.13 9.50
N PHE A 133 -13.32 10.10 8.88
CA PHE A 133 -13.01 10.13 7.45
C PHE A 133 -13.78 9.05 6.71
N SER A 134 -13.89 9.23 5.39
CA SER A 134 -14.62 8.30 4.51
C SER A 134 -13.69 7.26 3.91
N LEU A 135 -14.19 6.04 3.76
CA LEU A 135 -13.52 4.98 3.02
C LEU A 135 -13.99 4.99 1.56
N PRO A 136 -13.17 4.46 0.63
CA PRO A 136 -13.58 4.35 -0.76
C PRO A 136 -14.86 3.53 -0.91
N SER A 137 -15.74 3.96 -1.82
CA SER A 137 -16.91 3.17 -2.19
C SER A 137 -16.47 1.89 -2.90
N GLY A 138 -17.18 0.79 -2.69
CA GLY A 138 -16.78 -0.50 -3.25
C GLY A 138 -15.81 -1.28 -2.38
N LEU A 139 -15.36 -0.70 -1.26
CA LEU A 139 -14.56 -1.42 -0.27
C LEU A 139 -15.43 -2.46 0.42
N VAL A 140 -15.15 -3.73 0.16
CA VAL A 140 -15.84 -4.85 0.80
C VAL A 140 -14.92 -5.42 1.86
N MET A 141 -15.36 -5.36 3.09
CA MET A 141 -14.57 -5.83 4.24
C MET A 141 -15.29 -6.95 4.96
#